data_bd54afcfcc5cd9c94bb80a5497d0506a
#
_entry.id   bd54afcfcc5cd9c94bb80a5497d0506a
#
_cell.length_a   1.000
_cell.length_b   1.000
_cell.length_c   1.000
_cell.angle_alpha   90.00
_cell.angle_beta   90.00
_cell.angle_gamma   90.00
#
_symmetry.space_group_name_H-M   'P 1'
#
loop_
_entity.id
_entity.type
_entity.pdbx_description
1 polymer ?
#
loop_
_entity_poly.entity_id
_entity_poly.type
_entity_poly.pdbx_seq_one_letter_code
_entity_poly.pdbx_strand_id
1 'polypeptide(L)'
;MKKKFWNFTKTTVADEANPGSVAESYELRLEGAISEESWWGDEITPKEFREELSQVSGPLTVWINSPGGDVFAASQIYTMLKEYGDKVTVKIDALAASAASVVAMAGDEVYMSPPAMMMIHDPSTLAWGNESDMKEAIKVLKEVKESIVNAYEAKTGRSRDELAKLMQDEGTWMNAKKAVELGFADAVLYEDGSDGSGDFIGATAFSPFHVVNSLTAQIEASKPVSPEPENTPDPEDIDTEVQTVRNDTEIRMRLLGIRI
;
A
#
# COMPACT_ATOMS: atom_id res chain seq x y z
N MET A 1 19.76 9.33 2.44
CA MET A 1 18.73 9.69 1.42
C MET A 1 17.43 9.08 1.87
N LYS A 2 16.37 9.87 1.95
CA LYS A 2 15.00 9.36 2.21
C LYS A 2 14.63 8.36 1.10
N LYS A 3 14.18 7.16 1.45
CA LYS A 3 13.80 6.14 0.47
C LYS A 3 12.29 6.26 0.21
N LYS A 4 11.92 6.98 -0.86
CA LYS A 4 10.53 7.05 -1.33
C LYS A 4 10.10 5.70 -1.90
N PHE A 5 8.84 5.31 -1.64
CA PHE A 5 8.20 4.18 -2.35
C PHE A 5 7.52 4.62 -3.66
N TRP A 6 7.68 5.90 -4.04
CA TRP A 6 7.19 6.42 -5.33
C TRP A 6 8.23 7.28 -6.03
N ASN A 7 8.07 7.38 -7.35
CA ASN A 7 8.88 8.25 -8.21
C ASN A 7 8.05 8.75 -9.39
N PHE A 8 8.05 10.06 -9.63
CA PHE A 8 7.45 10.66 -10.82
C PHE A 8 8.51 10.88 -11.88
N THR A 9 8.20 10.48 -13.12
CA THR A 9 9.06 10.68 -14.28
C THR A 9 8.25 11.30 -15.41
N LYS A 10 8.78 12.36 -16.01
CA LYS A 10 8.18 12.97 -17.19
C LYS A 10 8.54 12.16 -18.43
N THR A 11 7.55 11.81 -19.22
CA THR A 11 7.69 11.07 -20.47
C THR A 11 7.00 11.81 -21.61
N THR A 12 7.07 11.28 -22.81
CA THR A 12 6.35 11.81 -23.98
C THR A 12 5.59 10.68 -24.64
N VAL A 13 4.36 10.95 -25.03
CA VAL A 13 3.51 10.03 -25.81
C VAL A 13 3.15 10.66 -27.15
N ALA A 14 2.77 9.84 -28.12
CA ALA A 14 2.22 10.37 -29.37
C ALA A 14 0.97 11.19 -29.07
N ASP A 15 0.87 12.38 -29.67
CA ASP A 15 -0.30 13.22 -29.50
C ASP A 15 -1.41 12.72 -30.46
N GLU A 16 -2.45 12.09 -29.88
CA GLU A 16 -3.58 11.57 -30.65
C GLU A 16 -4.36 12.67 -31.39
N ALA A 17 -4.36 13.90 -30.86
CA ALA A 17 -5.05 15.03 -31.48
C ALA A 17 -4.24 15.63 -32.62
N ASN A 18 -2.92 15.48 -32.64
CA ASN A 18 -2.02 16.05 -33.67
C ASN A 18 -1.02 14.98 -34.14
N PRO A 19 -1.37 14.17 -35.15
CA PRO A 19 -0.50 13.11 -35.67
C PRO A 19 0.87 13.66 -36.10
N GLY A 20 1.93 13.10 -35.49
CA GLY A 20 3.31 13.51 -35.70
C GLY A 20 3.87 14.48 -34.68
N SER A 21 3.09 14.90 -33.70
CA SER A 21 3.56 15.60 -32.49
C SER A 21 3.60 14.67 -31.27
N VAL A 22 4.27 15.11 -30.21
CA VAL A 22 4.33 14.40 -28.93
C VAL A 22 3.68 15.26 -27.86
N ALA A 23 2.87 14.64 -27.02
CA ALA A 23 2.30 15.24 -25.82
C ALA A 23 3.16 14.88 -24.61
N GLU A 24 3.20 15.77 -23.64
CA GLU A 24 3.79 15.48 -22.34
C GLU A 24 2.90 14.47 -21.61
N SER A 25 3.52 13.48 -21.00
CA SER A 25 2.89 12.46 -20.17
C SER A 25 3.76 12.23 -18.95
N TYR A 26 3.19 11.64 -17.92
CA TYR A 26 3.91 11.36 -16.69
C TYR A 26 3.74 9.90 -16.28
N GLU A 27 4.81 9.34 -15.74
CA GLU A 27 4.80 8.04 -15.09
C GLU A 27 5.01 8.22 -13.59
N LEU A 28 4.18 7.57 -12.81
CA LEU A 28 4.33 7.38 -11.38
C LEU A 28 4.67 5.91 -11.13
N ARG A 29 5.78 5.62 -10.49
CA ARG A 29 6.13 4.28 -10.04
C ARG A 29 5.89 4.18 -8.54
N LEU A 30 5.10 3.17 -8.12
CA LEU A 30 4.88 2.80 -6.72
C LEU A 30 5.59 1.47 -6.46
N GLU A 31 6.73 1.52 -5.77
CA GLU A 31 7.61 0.37 -5.56
C GLU A 31 7.92 0.16 -4.09
N GLY A 32 7.66 -1.05 -3.59
CA GLY A 32 7.88 -1.42 -2.19
C GLY A 32 6.70 -1.13 -1.28
N ALA A 33 6.93 -1.13 0.03
CA ALA A 33 5.86 -1.00 1.01
C ALA A 33 5.31 0.43 1.09
N ILE A 34 3.98 0.55 1.12
CA ILE A 34 3.27 1.80 1.37
C ILE A 34 3.32 2.08 2.88
N SER A 35 3.84 3.24 3.28
CA SER A 35 3.93 3.61 4.69
C SER A 35 3.58 5.07 4.91
N GLU A 36 3.00 5.37 6.05
CA GLU A 36 2.66 6.71 6.48
C GLU A 36 3.79 7.34 7.32
N GLU A 37 4.59 6.51 8.00
CA GLU A 37 5.64 6.96 8.92
C GLU A 37 6.87 6.02 8.93
N SER A 38 8.06 6.60 9.11
CA SER A 38 9.21 5.89 9.65
C SER A 38 9.40 6.27 11.13
N TRP A 39 9.76 5.30 11.98
CA TRP A 39 10.00 5.49 13.42
C TRP A 39 11.13 6.48 13.76
N TRP A 40 11.84 6.99 12.74
CA TRP A 40 13.05 7.78 12.89
C TRP A 40 12.96 9.20 12.33
N GLY A 41 11.75 9.68 11.96
CA GLY A 41 11.55 11.06 11.49
C GLY A 41 12.10 11.35 10.08
N ASP A 42 12.45 10.31 9.32
CA ASP A 42 12.89 10.41 7.91
C ASP A 42 11.73 10.24 6.93
N GLU A 43 10.54 10.59 7.36
CA GLU A 43 9.28 10.22 6.78
C GLU A 43 9.03 10.89 5.43
N ILE A 44 8.48 10.08 4.54
CA ILE A 44 7.94 10.52 3.27
C ILE A 44 6.44 10.41 3.41
N THR A 45 5.79 11.56 3.49
CA THR A 45 4.38 11.67 3.87
C THR A 45 3.47 11.73 2.65
N PRO A 46 2.19 11.37 2.78
CA PRO A 46 1.17 11.64 1.76
C PRO A 46 1.10 13.12 1.34
N LYS A 47 1.60 14.03 2.18
CA LYS A 47 1.72 15.45 1.83
C LYS A 47 2.77 15.68 0.74
N GLU A 48 3.95 15.06 0.84
CA GLU A 48 4.99 15.15 -0.20
C GLU A 48 4.50 14.51 -1.51
N PHE A 49 3.78 13.39 -1.44
CA PHE A 49 3.15 12.79 -2.61
C PHE A 49 2.17 13.76 -3.29
N ARG A 50 1.32 14.45 -2.52
CA ARG A 50 0.38 15.44 -3.03
C ARG A 50 1.10 16.63 -3.66
N GLU A 51 2.16 17.13 -3.03
CA GLU A 51 2.96 18.24 -3.56
C GLU A 51 3.60 17.86 -4.90
N GLU A 52 4.14 16.66 -5.05
CA GLU A 52 4.71 16.17 -6.30
C GLU A 52 3.62 15.94 -7.37
N LEU A 53 2.50 15.30 -7.01
CA LEU A 53 1.37 15.08 -7.92
C LEU A 53 0.80 16.41 -8.44
N SER A 54 0.81 17.46 -7.63
CA SER A 54 0.32 18.78 -8.03
C SER A 54 1.19 19.47 -9.11
N GLN A 55 2.41 18.98 -9.34
CA GLN A 55 3.30 19.47 -10.41
C GLN A 55 3.12 18.69 -11.72
N VAL A 56 2.28 17.66 -11.71
CA VAL A 56 2.02 16.79 -12.84
C VAL A 56 0.74 17.23 -13.54
N SER A 57 0.72 17.18 -14.87
CA SER A 57 -0.45 17.52 -15.69
C SER A 57 -0.51 16.64 -16.94
N GLY A 58 -1.72 16.41 -17.47
CA GLY A 58 -1.94 15.49 -18.59
C GLY A 58 -2.03 14.03 -18.16
N PRO A 59 -2.11 13.08 -19.10
CA PRO A 59 -2.30 11.67 -18.80
C PRO A 59 -1.21 11.12 -17.87
N LEU A 60 -1.63 10.37 -16.84
CA LEU A 60 -0.76 9.76 -15.85
C LEU A 60 -0.80 8.24 -15.94
N THR A 61 0.36 7.61 -16.14
CA THR A 61 0.52 6.15 -16.01
C THR A 61 1.08 5.83 -14.64
N VAL A 62 0.38 4.99 -13.86
CA VAL A 62 0.79 4.55 -12.53
C VAL A 62 1.25 3.09 -12.60
N TRP A 63 2.54 2.85 -12.45
CA TRP A 63 3.12 1.52 -12.35
C TRP A 63 3.14 1.07 -10.90
N ILE A 64 2.67 -0.16 -10.62
CA ILE A 64 2.59 -0.70 -9.26
C ILE A 64 3.38 -2.01 -9.16
N ASN A 65 4.34 -2.01 -8.21
CA ASN A 65 5.03 -3.19 -7.72
C ASN A 65 5.17 -3.08 -6.19
N SER A 66 4.11 -3.44 -5.47
CA SER A 66 4.03 -3.22 -4.02
C SER A 66 3.33 -4.36 -3.30
N PRO A 67 3.86 -4.80 -2.14
CA PRO A 67 3.18 -5.75 -1.26
C PRO A 67 2.02 -5.10 -0.47
N GLY A 68 1.81 -3.78 -0.61
CA GLY A 68 0.88 -3.03 0.22
C GLY A 68 1.56 -2.40 1.43
N GLY A 69 0.85 -2.29 2.53
CA GLY A 69 1.32 -1.66 3.77
C GLY A 69 0.21 -0.91 4.48
N ASP A 70 0.42 0.37 4.80
CA ASP A 70 -0.56 1.19 5.51
C ASP A 70 -1.80 1.47 4.67
N VAL A 71 -2.96 1.08 5.20
CA VAL A 71 -4.25 1.21 4.50
C VAL A 71 -4.72 2.65 4.42
N PHE A 72 -4.39 3.50 5.40
CA PHE A 72 -4.81 4.90 5.38
C PHE A 72 -3.97 5.72 4.41
N ALA A 73 -2.66 5.45 4.34
CA ALA A 73 -1.80 6.03 3.31
C ALA A 73 -2.26 5.62 1.90
N ALA A 74 -2.59 4.35 1.69
CA ALA A 74 -3.13 3.85 0.43
C ALA A 74 -4.48 4.49 0.07
N SER A 75 -5.39 4.65 1.04
CA SER A 75 -6.68 5.31 0.84
C SER A 75 -6.52 6.77 0.45
N GLN A 76 -5.51 7.45 1.02
CA GLN A 76 -5.21 8.83 0.69
C GLN A 76 -4.64 8.95 -0.73
N ILE A 77 -3.74 8.05 -1.14
CA ILE A 77 -3.21 7.99 -2.51
C ILE A 77 -4.34 7.69 -3.50
N TYR A 78 -5.21 6.70 -3.19
CA TYR A 78 -6.40 6.42 -3.98
C TYR A 78 -7.23 7.68 -4.23
N THR A 79 -7.53 8.45 -3.17
CA THR A 79 -8.31 9.69 -3.27
C THR A 79 -7.61 10.73 -4.14
N MET A 80 -6.30 10.92 -3.96
CA MET A 80 -5.53 11.88 -4.76
C MET A 80 -5.51 11.52 -6.25
N LEU A 81 -5.41 10.22 -6.57
CA LEU A 81 -5.46 9.74 -7.95
C LEU A 81 -6.88 9.86 -8.54
N LYS A 82 -7.93 9.65 -7.74
CA LYS A 82 -9.32 9.87 -8.17
C LYS A 82 -9.67 11.35 -8.39
N GLU A 83 -9.03 12.25 -7.65
CA GLU A 83 -9.17 13.70 -7.81
C GLU A 83 -8.25 14.28 -8.90
N TYR A 84 -7.36 13.46 -9.48
CA TYR A 84 -6.49 13.90 -10.56
C TYR A 84 -7.31 14.29 -11.79
N GLY A 85 -7.04 15.47 -12.36
CA GLY A 85 -7.90 16.08 -13.38
C GLY A 85 -7.84 15.44 -14.78
N ASP A 86 -6.85 14.58 -15.01
CA ASP A 86 -6.63 13.89 -16.29
C ASP A 86 -6.73 12.37 -16.12
N LYS A 87 -6.69 11.63 -17.24
CA LYS A 87 -6.78 10.17 -17.24
C LYS A 87 -5.65 9.52 -16.45
N VAL A 88 -6.02 8.62 -15.54
CA VAL A 88 -5.10 7.77 -14.77
C VAL A 88 -5.16 6.34 -15.30
N THR A 89 -4.07 5.85 -15.87
CA THR A 89 -3.93 4.46 -16.30
C THR A 89 -3.01 3.72 -15.32
N VAL A 90 -3.54 2.73 -14.62
CA VAL A 90 -2.77 1.87 -13.72
C VAL A 90 -2.23 0.67 -14.47
N LYS A 91 -0.95 0.36 -14.28
CA LYS A 91 -0.29 -0.83 -14.82
C LYS A 91 0.41 -1.59 -13.70
N ILE A 92 0.05 -2.85 -13.50
CA ILE A 92 0.68 -3.72 -12.51
C ILE A 92 1.73 -4.55 -13.23
N ASP A 93 3.00 -4.26 -12.98
CA ASP A 93 4.11 -4.93 -13.67
C ASP A 93 4.60 -6.19 -12.94
N ALA A 94 4.45 -6.27 -11.62
CA ALA A 94 4.79 -7.46 -10.86
C ALA A 94 3.75 -7.80 -9.78
N LEU A 95 3.48 -6.89 -8.84
CA LEU A 95 2.62 -7.16 -7.70
C LEU A 95 1.78 -5.93 -7.28
N ALA A 96 0.50 -6.13 -7.06
CA ALA A 96 -0.36 -5.22 -6.31
C ALA A 96 -1.08 -6.00 -5.21
N ALA A 97 -0.50 -6.07 -4.02
CA ALA A 97 -1.06 -6.83 -2.92
C ALA A 97 -1.58 -5.93 -1.80
N SER A 98 -2.62 -6.40 -1.08
CA SER A 98 -3.15 -5.73 0.10
C SER A 98 -3.52 -4.26 -0.19
N ALA A 99 -3.02 -3.31 0.59
CA ALA A 99 -3.28 -1.88 0.40
C ALA A 99 -2.90 -1.35 -1.00
N ALA A 100 -1.92 -1.95 -1.69
CA ALA A 100 -1.56 -1.56 -3.06
C ALA A 100 -2.65 -1.92 -4.08
N SER A 101 -3.43 -2.98 -3.83
CA SER A 101 -4.58 -3.31 -4.68
C SER A 101 -5.70 -2.27 -4.55
N VAL A 102 -5.85 -1.64 -3.37
CA VAL A 102 -6.78 -0.50 -3.19
C VAL A 102 -6.34 0.69 -4.03
N VAL A 103 -5.05 1.02 -4.02
CA VAL A 103 -4.50 2.10 -4.87
C VAL A 103 -4.75 1.80 -6.35
N ALA A 104 -4.59 0.55 -6.79
CA ALA A 104 -4.84 0.16 -8.18
C ALA A 104 -6.27 0.45 -8.64
N MET A 105 -7.26 0.37 -7.74
CA MET A 105 -8.67 0.70 -8.07
C MET A 105 -8.91 2.19 -8.35
N ALA A 106 -7.93 3.05 -8.13
CA ALA A 106 -8.03 4.45 -8.49
C ALA A 106 -7.92 4.69 -10.01
N GLY A 107 -7.33 3.77 -10.76
CA GLY A 107 -7.19 3.89 -12.21
C GLY A 107 -8.52 3.91 -12.94
N ASP A 108 -8.64 4.79 -13.94
CA ASP A 108 -9.73 4.74 -14.91
C ASP A 108 -9.64 3.44 -15.71
N GLU A 109 -8.42 3.06 -16.08
CA GLU A 109 -8.08 1.76 -16.64
C GLU A 109 -7.00 1.09 -15.80
N VAL A 110 -7.14 -0.21 -15.60
CA VAL A 110 -6.21 -1.06 -14.84
C VAL A 110 -5.75 -2.22 -15.70
N TYR A 111 -4.46 -2.26 -15.98
CA TYR A 111 -3.84 -3.32 -16.77
C TYR A 111 -2.87 -4.14 -15.92
N MET A 112 -2.76 -5.42 -16.21
CA MET A 112 -1.79 -6.30 -15.56
C MET A 112 -0.85 -6.93 -16.57
N SER A 113 0.46 -6.90 -16.27
CA SER A 113 1.44 -7.70 -17.02
C SER A 113 1.10 -9.19 -16.92
N PRO A 114 1.33 -10.02 -17.95
CA PRO A 114 1.02 -11.44 -17.92
C PRO A 114 1.53 -12.20 -16.69
N PRO A 115 2.77 -11.98 -16.19
CA PRO A 115 3.27 -12.61 -14.98
C PRO A 115 2.88 -11.90 -13.68
N ALA A 116 2.18 -10.75 -13.76
CA ALA A 116 1.82 -9.98 -12.56
C ALA A 116 0.77 -10.68 -11.71
N MET A 117 0.80 -10.36 -10.42
CA MET A 117 -0.13 -10.87 -9.42
C MET A 117 -0.84 -9.72 -8.70
N MET A 118 -2.08 -9.95 -8.34
CA MET A 118 -2.83 -9.11 -7.41
C MET A 118 -3.29 -9.94 -6.22
N MET A 119 -3.37 -9.33 -5.02
CA MET A 119 -3.90 -9.99 -3.84
C MET A 119 -4.76 -9.03 -3.02
N ILE A 120 -5.92 -9.52 -2.60
CA ILE A 120 -6.83 -8.84 -1.69
C ILE A 120 -7.09 -9.70 -0.46
N HIS A 121 -7.18 -9.09 0.70
CA HIS A 121 -7.47 -9.77 1.96
C HIS A 121 -8.12 -8.83 2.99
N ASP A 122 -8.61 -9.40 4.09
CA ASP A 122 -9.12 -8.62 5.21
C ASP A 122 -8.01 -7.77 5.85
N PRO A 123 -8.32 -6.54 6.30
CA PRO A 123 -7.34 -5.72 7.00
C PRO A 123 -6.92 -6.37 8.31
N SER A 124 -5.66 -6.19 8.67
CA SER A 124 -5.09 -6.69 9.91
C SER A 124 -4.41 -5.58 10.70
N THR A 125 -4.35 -5.74 12.02
CA THR A 125 -3.64 -4.81 12.91
C THR A 125 -3.04 -5.55 14.10
N LEU A 126 -2.12 -4.88 14.78
CA LEU A 126 -1.66 -5.29 16.11
C LEU A 126 -2.41 -4.46 17.14
N ALA A 127 -3.02 -5.11 18.11
CA ALA A 127 -3.71 -4.46 19.22
C ALA A 127 -3.18 -4.99 20.56
N TRP A 128 -2.99 -4.08 21.52
CA TRP A 128 -2.57 -4.40 22.88
C TRP A 128 -3.49 -3.71 23.86
N GLY A 129 -3.73 -4.37 25.01
CA GLY A 129 -4.56 -3.83 26.06
C GLY A 129 -5.46 -4.89 26.67
N ASN A 130 -6.54 -4.44 27.28
CA ASN A 130 -7.54 -5.28 27.91
C ASN A 130 -8.63 -5.74 26.92
N GLU A 131 -9.64 -6.47 27.41
CA GLU A 131 -10.76 -6.97 26.58
C GLU A 131 -11.49 -5.86 25.82
N SER A 132 -11.65 -4.68 26.44
CA SER A 132 -12.32 -3.53 25.79
C SER A 132 -11.51 -3.03 24.59
N ASP A 133 -10.18 -2.96 24.74
CA ASP A 133 -9.28 -2.50 23.68
C ASP A 133 -9.29 -3.46 22.49
N MET A 134 -9.33 -4.78 22.77
CA MET A 134 -9.47 -5.79 21.71
C MET A 134 -10.81 -5.66 20.97
N LYS A 135 -11.91 -5.45 21.71
CA LYS A 135 -13.23 -5.25 21.10
C LYS A 135 -13.27 -3.98 20.22
N GLU A 136 -12.61 -2.92 20.66
CA GLU A 136 -12.52 -1.70 19.86
C GLU A 136 -11.71 -1.90 18.59
N ALA A 137 -10.55 -2.57 18.68
CA ALA A 137 -9.75 -2.92 17.50
C ALA A 137 -10.55 -3.74 16.48
N ILE A 138 -11.36 -4.71 16.94
CA ILE A 138 -12.24 -5.48 16.06
C ILE A 138 -13.27 -4.60 15.36
N LYS A 139 -13.84 -3.61 16.04
CA LYS A 139 -14.80 -2.67 15.42
C LYS A 139 -14.11 -1.83 14.35
N VAL A 140 -12.93 -1.28 14.65
CA VAL A 140 -12.15 -0.48 13.70
C VAL A 140 -11.81 -1.32 12.46
N LEU A 141 -11.35 -2.56 12.63
CA LEU A 141 -11.05 -3.45 11.51
C LEU A 141 -12.27 -3.71 10.62
N LYS A 142 -13.46 -3.84 11.20
CA LYS A 142 -14.70 -3.99 10.41
C LYS A 142 -14.99 -2.76 9.56
N GLU A 143 -14.87 -1.56 10.13
CA GLU A 143 -15.08 -0.32 9.38
C GLU A 143 -14.01 -0.12 8.29
N VAL A 144 -12.75 -0.46 8.58
CA VAL A 144 -11.68 -0.43 7.58
C VAL A 144 -11.97 -1.41 6.44
N LYS A 145 -12.46 -2.63 6.75
CA LYS A 145 -12.88 -3.60 5.73
C LYS A 145 -13.97 -3.01 4.84
N GLU A 146 -15.02 -2.43 5.42
CA GLU A 146 -16.11 -1.80 4.68
C GLU A 146 -15.61 -0.67 3.78
N SER A 147 -14.65 0.13 4.26
CA SER A 147 -14.01 1.19 3.47
C SER A 147 -13.25 0.63 2.25
N ILE A 148 -12.47 -0.44 2.44
CA ILE A 148 -11.74 -1.11 1.35
C ILE A 148 -12.75 -1.69 0.32
N VAL A 149 -13.82 -2.34 0.79
CA VAL A 149 -14.86 -2.90 -0.06
C VAL A 149 -15.51 -1.84 -0.94
N ASN A 150 -15.68 -0.59 -0.46
CA ASN A 150 -16.20 0.50 -1.28
C ASN A 150 -15.33 0.74 -2.54
N ALA A 151 -14.01 0.71 -2.41
CA ALA A 151 -13.11 0.91 -3.55
C ALA A 151 -13.19 -0.26 -4.55
N TYR A 152 -13.26 -1.49 -4.05
CA TYR A 152 -13.39 -2.68 -4.90
C TYR A 152 -14.76 -2.74 -5.59
N GLU A 153 -15.85 -2.45 -4.87
CA GLU A 153 -17.21 -2.40 -5.44
C GLU A 153 -17.31 -1.38 -6.56
N ALA A 154 -16.75 -0.18 -6.35
CA ALA A 154 -16.74 0.89 -7.35
C ALA A 154 -16.01 0.51 -8.65
N LYS A 155 -14.93 -0.28 -8.57
CA LYS A 155 -14.16 -0.73 -9.74
C LYS A 155 -14.76 -1.99 -10.38
N THR A 156 -15.11 -2.99 -9.57
CA THR A 156 -15.48 -4.33 -10.08
C THR A 156 -16.97 -4.47 -10.40
N GLY A 157 -17.83 -3.63 -9.81
CA GLY A 157 -19.27 -3.78 -9.86
C GLY A 157 -19.81 -5.02 -9.13
N ARG A 158 -18.96 -5.74 -8.38
CA ARG A 158 -19.36 -6.93 -7.61
C ARG A 158 -20.10 -6.56 -6.34
N SER A 159 -20.94 -7.48 -5.87
CA SER A 159 -21.62 -7.29 -4.59
C SER A 159 -20.65 -7.31 -3.42
N ARG A 160 -20.98 -6.57 -2.37
CA ARG A 160 -20.20 -6.52 -1.13
C ARG A 160 -19.98 -7.90 -0.51
N ASP A 161 -20.99 -8.77 -0.56
CA ASP A 161 -20.90 -10.15 -0.05
C ASP A 161 -19.90 -11.01 -0.82
N GLU A 162 -19.83 -10.86 -2.15
CA GLU A 162 -18.81 -11.55 -2.97
C GLU A 162 -17.41 -11.03 -2.66
N LEU A 163 -17.24 -9.71 -2.58
CA LEU A 163 -15.97 -9.07 -2.23
C LEU A 163 -15.50 -9.46 -0.83
N ALA A 164 -16.43 -9.46 0.14
CA ALA A 164 -16.13 -9.87 1.51
C ALA A 164 -15.65 -11.33 1.59
N LYS A 165 -16.23 -12.23 0.77
CA LYS A 165 -15.79 -13.64 0.67
C LYS A 165 -14.42 -13.78 0.02
N LEU A 166 -14.11 -12.98 -1.00
CA LEU A 166 -12.80 -12.97 -1.65
C LEU A 166 -11.69 -12.48 -0.73
N MET A 167 -12.04 -11.63 0.26
CA MET A 167 -11.08 -11.07 1.21
C MET A 167 -10.85 -11.95 2.44
N GLN A 168 -11.76 -12.93 2.72
CA GLN A 168 -11.71 -13.75 3.93
C GLN A 168 -10.46 -14.66 3.98
N ASP A 169 -10.17 -15.12 5.18
CA ASP A 169 -9.10 -16.06 5.50
C ASP A 169 -7.73 -15.56 5.01
N GLU A 170 -7.08 -16.30 4.12
CA GLU A 170 -5.79 -15.94 3.54
C GLU A 170 -5.92 -14.93 2.37
N GLY A 171 -7.16 -14.51 2.07
CA GLY A 171 -7.47 -13.64 0.95
C GLY A 171 -7.45 -14.33 -0.40
N THR A 172 -7.56 -13.55 -1.46
CA THR A 172 -7.57 -14.07 -2.84
C THR A 172 -6.36 -13.57 -3.61
N TRP A 173 -5.57 -14.52 -4.09
CA TRP A 173 -4.50 -14.28 -5.05
C TRP A 173 -5.04 -14.42 -6.48
N MET A 174 -4.72 -13.47 -7.34
CA MET A 174 -5.18 -13.40 -8.71
C MET A 174 -3.99 -13.21 -9.65
N ASN A 175 -3.84 -14.08 -10.66
CA ASN A 175 -3.03 -13.76 -11.82
C ASN A 175 -3.78 -12.75 -12.71
N ALA A 176 -3.13 -12.23 -13.74
CA ALA A 176 -3.70 -11.19 -14.60
C ALA A 176 -5.08 -11.59 -15.20
N LYS A 177 -5.23 -12.80 -15.72
CA LYS A 177 -6.50 -13.28 -16.31
C LYS A 177 -7.61 -13.39 -15.27
N LYS A 178 -7.28 -13.87 -14.07
CA LYS A 178 -8.26 -13.96 -12.98
C LYS A 178 -8.68 -12.59 -12.46
N ALA A 179 -7.77 -11.63 -12.43
CA ALA A 179 -8.07 -10.24 -12.06
C ALA A 179 -9.05 -9.61 -13.07
N VAL A 180 -8.83 -9.84 -14.37
CA VAL A 180 -9.77 -9.41 -15.43
C VAL A 180 -11.14 -10.09 -15.29
N GLU A 181 -11.17 -11.42 -15.10
CA GLU A 181 -12.42 -12.16 -14.89
C GLU A 181 -13.23 -11.62 -13.70
N LEU A 182 -12.55 -11.22 -12.64
CA LEU A 182 -13.18 -10.69 -11.44
C LEU A 182 -13.43 -9.17 -11.49
N GLY A 183 -12.99 -8.47 -12.55
CA GLY A 183 -13.22 -7.05 -12.74
C GLY A 183 -12.23 -6.13 -11.99
N PHE A 184 -11.18 -6.68 -11.39
CA PHE A 184 -10.11 -5.90 -10.75
C PHE A 184 -9.12 -5.29 -11.75
N ALA A 185 -9.04 -5.87 -12.96
CA ALA A 185 -8.29 -5.32 -14.07
C ALA A 185 -9.18 -5.30 -15.33
N ASP A 186 -8.88 -4.37 -16.24
CA ASP A 186 -9.64 -4.21 -17.48
C ASP A 186 -9.07 -5.11 -18.60
N ALA A 187 -7.73 -5.30 -18.66
CA ALA A 187 -7.10 -6.21 -19.61
C ALA A 187 -5.71 -6.67 -19.15
N VAL A 188 -5.21 -7.70 -19.85
CA VAL A 188 -3.83 -8.16 -19.72
C VAL A 188 -2.98 -7.41 -20.75
N LEU A 189 -1.84 -6.85 -20.32
CA LEU A 189 -0.89 -6.16 -21.20
C LEU A 189 -0.37 -7.13 -22.27
N TYR A 190 -0.16 -6.64 -23.48
CA TYR A 190 0.47 -7.34 -24.62
C TYR A 190 -0.34 -8.49 -25.24
N GLU A 191 -1.56 -8.83 -24.77
CA GLU A 191 -2.34 -9.93 -25.36
C GLU A 191 -3.04 -9.58 -26.69
N ASP A 192 -3.35 -8.30 -26.95
CA ASP A 192 -4.09 -7.88 -28.18
C ASP A 192 -3.37 -6.79 -29.00
N GLY A 193 -2.04 -6.79 -29.05
CA GLY A 193 -1.27 -5.77 -29.77
C GLY A 193 -1.40 -4.36 -29.17
N SER A 194 -1.90 -4.24 -27.94
CA SER A 194 -1.86 -3.00 -27.16
C SER A 194 -0.39 -2.72 -26.83
N ASP A 195 0.16 -1.77 -27.58
CA ASP A 195 1.58 -1.43 -27.59
C ASP A 195 1.99 -0.87 -26.23
N GLY A 196 2.48 -1.76 -25.38
CA GLY A 196 3.18 -1.39 -24.15
C GLY A 196 4.63 -1.04 -24.47
N SER A 197 4.87 0.05 -25.20
CA SER A 197 6.22 0.53 -25.45
C SER A 197 6.84 1.09 -24.15
N GLY A 198 7.41 0.21 -23.37
CA GLY A 198 8.20 0.52 -22.18
C GLY A 198 9.13 -0.66 -21.88
N ASP A 199 10.42 -0.41 -21.85
CA ASP A 199 11.48 -1.40 -21.61
C ASP A 199 11.21 -2.25 -20.38
N PHE A 200 11.05 -3.56 -20.59
CA PHE A 200 10.87 -4.58 -19.55
C PHE A 200 12.21 -4.79 -18.81
N ILE A 201 12.35 -4.28 -17.61
CA ILE A 201 13.45 -4.63 -16.71
C ILE A 201 12.97 -5.71 -15.74
N GLY A 202 13.40 -6.93 -16.02
CA GLY A 202 13.56 -8.12 -15.19
C GLY A 202 12.58 -8.34 -14.04
N ALA A 203 11.59 -9.21 -14.25
CA ALA A 203 10.78 -9.78 -13.18
C ALA A 203 11.66 -10.67 -12.28
N THR A 204 11.89 -10.22 -11.05
CA THR A 204 12.35 -11.13 -10.00
C THR A 204 11.16 -11.97 -9.54
N ALA A 205 11.31 -13.29 -9.55
CA ALA A 205 10.28 -14.24 -9.16
C ALA A 205 9.90 -14.03 -7.67
N PHE A 206 8.74 -13.42 -7.42
CA PHE A 206 8.16 -13.34 -6.09
C PHE A 206 7.34 -14.61 -5.83
N SER A 207 7.80 -15.42 -4.88
CA SER A 207 6.98 -16.47 -4.27
C SER A 207 5.98 -15.80 -3.31
N PRO A 208 4.71 -16.29 -3.18
CA PRO A 208 3.78 -15.87 -2.12
C PRO A 208 4.43 -15.90 -0.73
N PHE A 209 5.35 -16.85 -0.53
CA PHE A 209 6.19 -16.99 0.66
C PHE A 209 7.12 -15.78 0.88
N HIS A 210 7.62 -15.14 -0.18
CA HIS A 210 8.45 -13.93 -0.06
C HIS A 210 7.66 -12.69 0.34
N VAL A 211 6.42 -12.56 -0.12
CA VAL A 211 5.54 -11.44 0.27
C VAL A 211 5.18 -11.55 1.75
N VAL A 212 4.78 -12.74 2.19
CA VAL A 212 4.50 -13.01 3.61
C VAL A 212 5.78 -12.83 4.44
N ASN A 213 6.92 -13.34 4.00
CA ASN A 213 8.19 -13.18 4.71
C ASN A 213 8.71 -11.75 4.71
N SER A 214 8.49 -10.96 3.65
CA SER A 214 8.88 -9.54 3.65
C SER A 214 8.03 -8.72 4.62
N LEU A 215 6.73 -9.01 4.70
CA LEU A 215 5.83 -8.41 5.70
C LEU A 215 6.20 -8.87 7.11
N THR A 216 6.50 -10.16 7.30
CA THR A 216 6.96 -10.72 8.58
C THR A 216 8.33 -10.17 8.99
N ALA A 217 9.26 -10.03 8.03
CA ALA A 217 10.58 -9.44 8.29
C ALA A 217 10.50 -7.94 8.62
N GLN A 218 9.55 -7.20 8.06
CA GLN A 218 9.28 -5.82 8.44
C GLN A 218 8.67 -5.72 9.83
N ILE A 219 7.77 -6.63 10.18
CA ILE A 219 7.22 -6.75 11.54
C ILE A 219 8.33 -7.15 12.55
N GLU A 220 9.24 -8.03 12.15
CA GLU A 220 10.38 -8.43 13.01
C GLU A 220 11.45 -7.34 13.09
N ALA A 221 11.71 -6.60 12.02
CA ALA A 221 12.62 -5.45 12.03
C ALA A 221 12.07 -4.26 12.81
N SER A 222 10.76 -4.17 12.98
CA SER A 222 10.10 -3.16 13.83
C SER A 222 9.97 -3.56 15.30
N LYS A 223 10.39 -4.79 15.67
CA LYS A 223 10.54 -5.12 17.09
C LYS A 223 11.77 -4.40 17.64
N PRO A 224 11.67 -3.72 18.79
CA PRO A 224 12.84 -3.14 19.43
C PRO A 224 13.87 -4.26 19.66
N VAL A 225 15.09 -4.06 19.16
CA VAL A 225 16.23 -4.95 19.44
C VAL A 225 16.40 -4.96 20.95
N SER A 226 16.09 -6.08 21.58
CA SER A 226 16.50 -6.28 22.96
C SER A 226 18.02 -6.21 23.00
N PRO A 227 18.63 -5.33 23.80
CA PRO A 227 20.08 -5.34 23.95
C PRO A 227 20.52 -6.72 24.44
N GLU A 228 21.58 -7.24 23.84
CA GLU A 228 22.28 -8.42 24.35
C GLU A 228 22.61 -8.23 25.85
N PRO A 229 22.50 -9.24 26.69
CA PRO A 229 22.74 -9.09 28.12
C PRO A 229 24.23 -8.93 28.39
N GLU A 230 24.71 -7.70 28.38
CA GLU A 230 25.95 -7.34 29.05
C GLU A 230 25.64 -6.98 30.49
N ASN A 231 26.16 -7.82 31.41
CA ASN A 231 26.22 -7.66 32.86
C ASN A 231 24.86 -7.50 33.59
N THR A 232 24.57 -8.46 34.43
CA THR A 232 23.50 -8.37 35.43
C THR A 232 23.71 -7.12 36.31
N PRO A 233 22.83 -6.12 36.23
CA PRO A 233 22.87 -4.98 37.14
C PRO A 233 22.45 -5.42 38.56
N ASP A 234 22.97 -4.71 39.57
CA ASP A 234 22.64 -4.85 40.98
C ASP A 234 21.12 -4.68 41.19
N PRO A 235 20.46 -5.42 42.08
CA PRO A 235 19.00 -5.31 42.31
C PRO A 235 18.47 -3.93 42.63
N GLU A 236 19.28 -3.02 43.14
CA GLU A 236 18.89 -1.62 43.40
C GLU A 236 18.79 -0.75 42.16
N ASP A 237 19.46 -1.10 41.05
CA ASP A 237 19.37 -0.35 39.76
C ASP A 237 18.09 -0.69 38.96
N ILE A 238 17.56 -1.92 39.14
CA ILE A 238 16.36 -2.37 38.42
C ILE A 238 15.12 -1.59 38.83
N ASP A 239 14.96 -1.24 40.10
CA ASP A 239 13.82 -0.49 40.60
C ASP A 239 13.75 0.95 40.04
N THR A 240 14.92 1.57 39.83
CA THR A 240 14.99 2.94 39.26
C THR A 240 14.67 2.95 37.77
N GLU A 241 15.12 1.95 37.03
CA GLU A 241 14.86 1.85 35.58
C GLU A 241 13.38 1.51 35.31
N VAL A 242 12.79 0.60 36.06
CA VAL A 242 11.35 0.25 35.97
C VAL A 242 10.46 1.47 36.30
N GLN A 243 10.86 2.29 37.28
CA GLN A 243 10.11 3.49 37.66
C GLN A 243 10.19 4.56 36.55
N THR A 244 11.34 4.69 35.90
CA THR A 244 11.54 5.64 34.80
C THR A 244 10.74 5.26 33.58
N VAL A 245 10.74 3.99 33.18
CA VAL A 245 9.91 3.47 32.05
C VAL A 245 8.43 3.60 32.35
N ARG A 246 8.00 3.36 33.59
CA ARG A 246 6.61 3.53 34.01
C ARG A 246 6.16 4.99 33.89
N ASN A 247 6.97 5.94 34.36
CA ASN A 247 6.68 7.36 34.28
C ASN A 247 6.60 7.86 32.84
N ASP A 248 7.51 7.40 31.97
CA ASP A 248 7.52 7.77 30.53
C ASP A 248 6.30 7.21 29.80
N THR A 249 5.88 6.00 30.12
CA THR A 249 4.68 5.37 29.59
C THR A 249 3.41 6.08 30.04
N GLU A 250 3.30 6.48 31.32
CA GLU A 250 2.18 7.26 31.83
C GLU A 250 2.08 8.64 31.16
N ILE A 251 3.21 9.31 30.95
CA ILE A 251 3.24 10.62 30.27
C ILE A 251 2.79 10.46 28.82
N ARG A 252 3.24 9.44 28.10
CA ARG A 252 2.81 9.18 26.71
C ARG A 252 1.34 8.83 26.61
N MET A 253 0.80 8.02 27.53
CA MET A 253 -0.62 7.69 27.54
C MET A 253 -1.50 8.88 27.86
N ARG A 254 -1.06 9.78 28.76
CA ARG A 254 -1.78 11.04 29.06
C ARG A 254 -1.79 11.98 27.85
N LEU A 255 -0.70 12.06 27.08
CA LEU A 255 -0.63 12.86 25.85
C LEU A 255 -1.54 12.32 24.75
N LEU A 256 -1.81 11.01 24.74
CA LEU A 256 -2.74 10.35 23.82
C LEU A 256 -4.19 10.34 24.32
N GLY A 257 -4.47 10.95 25.47
CA GLY A 257 -5.83 11.02 26.05
C GLY A 257 -6.33 9.68 26.64
N ILE A 258 -5.45 8.71 26.81
CA ILE A 258 -5.76 7.40 27.38
C ILE A 258 -5.71 7.53 28.92
N ARG A 259 -6.83 7.29 29.59
CA ARG A 259 -6.89 7.19 31.06
C ARG A 259 -6.54 5.75 31.46
N ILE A 260 -5.53 5.62 32.37
CA ILE A 260 -5.22 4.37 33.07
C ILE A 260 -6.11 4.27 34.29
#